data_5295453ae4a5e22d39839e1999c22b46
#
_entry.id   5295453ae4a5e22d39839e1999c22b46
#
_cell.length_a   1.000
_cell.length_b   1.000
_cell.length_c   1.000
_cell.angle_alpha   90.00
_cell.angle_beta   90.00
_cell.angle_gamma   90.00
#
_symmetry.space_group_name_H-M   'P 1'
#
loop_
_entity.id
_entity.type
_entity.pdbx_description
1 polymer ?
#
loop_
_entity_poly.entity_id
_entity_poly.type
_entity_poly.pdbx_seq_one_letter_code
_entity_poly.pdbx_strand_id
1 'polypeptide(L)'
;VSLVIGLREVIFDTKKGLLVNGVSTKLKGVCLHQEAGCLGTAVTKEIWRERLTHLKKLGCNAIRAAHNTYSEEFLDLCDEMGFYVYEECFDKWKGGLYGRYFDKNWESDVEAMVKRDRNRACIVIWGVGNEVENQGQDSMLAILKQLSDKVRSLDSSRPITYAMNPHFKRRAMLI
;
A
#
# COMPACT_ATOMS: atom_id res chain seq x y z
N VAL A 1 19.32 -22.31 -1.72
CA VAL A 1 18.29 -21.29 -1.41
C VAL A 1 17.41 -21.19 -2.63
N SER A 2 16.08 -21.39 -2.46
CA SER A 2 15.07 -21.17 -3.52
C SER A 2 14.40 -19.83 -3.30
N LEU A 3 14.26 -19.05 -4.36
CA LEU A 3 13.55 -17.76 -4.34
C LEU A 3 12.41 -17.83 -5.36
N VAL A 4 11.20 -17.49 -4.92
CA VAL A 4 10.05 -17.33 -5.80
C VAL A 4 10.01 -15.88 -6.27
N ILE A 5 10.04 -15.66 -7.57
CA ILE A 5 9.93 -14.34 -8.18
C ILE A 5 8.74 -14.30 -9.12
N GLY A 6 8.02 -13.17 -9.16
CA GLY A 6 6.98 -12.90 -10.13
C GLY A 6 7.43 -11.84 -11.13
N LEU A 7 7.18 -12.08 -12.40
CA LEU A 7 7.43 -11.11 -13.47
C LEU A 7 6.09 -10.63 -14.02
N ARG A 8 5.92 -9.31 -14.10
CA ARG A 8 4.76 -8.67 -14.70
C ARG A 8 5.10 -7.28 -15.23
N GLU A 9 4.34 -6.85 -16.21
CA GLU A 9 4.30 -5.47 -16.63
C GLU A 9 3.05 -4.80 -16.04
N VAL A 10 3.20 -3.62 -15.42
CA VAL A 10 2.08 -2.82 -14.90
C VAL A 10 2.20 -1.41 -15.44
N ILE A 11 1.16 -0.96 -16.15
CA ILE A 11 1.11 0.38 -16.74
C ILE A 11 -0.17 1.06 -16.25
N PHE A 12 -0.01 2.30 -15.73
CA PHE A 12 -1.13 3.19 -15.44
C PHE A 12 -1.25 4.19 -16.58
N ASP A 13 -2.23 3.97 -17.45
CA ASP A 13 -2.49 4.79 -18.62
C ASP A 13 -3.66 5.74 -18.35
N THR A 14 -3.52 7.01 -18.71
CA THR A 14 -4.54 8.05 -18.44
C THR A 14 -5.85 7.82 -19.19
N LYS A 15 -5.84 7.06 -20.27
CA LYS A 15 -7.03 6.77 -21.11
C LYS A 15 -7.54 5.34 -20.92
N LYS A 16 -6.62 4.38 -20.76
CA LYS A 16 -6.94 2.95 -20.69
C LYS A 16 -7.02 2.42 -19.26
N GLY A 17 -6.60 3.23 -18.26
CA GLY A 17 -6.54 2.82 -16.86
C GLY A 17 -5.37 1.90 -16.58
N LEU A 18 -5.56 0.97 -15.65
CA LEU A 18 -4.56 -0.03 -15.30
C LEU A 18 -4.47 -1.13 -16.37
N LEU A 19 -3.26 -1.33 -16.89
CA LEU A 19 -2.94 -2.46 -17.75
C LEU A 19 -1.97 -3.39 -16.99
N VAL A 20 -2.28 -4.67 -16.97
CA VAL A 20 -1.39 -5.71 -16.46
C VAL A 20 -1.08 -6.69 -17.57
N ASN A 21 0.18 -6.82 -17.94
CA ASN A 21 0.64 -7.62 -19.09
C ASN A 21 -0.14 -7.26 -20.37
N GLY A 22 -0.35 -5.95 -20.59
CA GLY A 22 -1.10 -5.44 -21.75
C GLY A 22 -2.62 -5.56 -21.66
N VAL A 23 -3.18 -6.21 -20.63
CA VAL A 23 -4.63 -6.40 -20.46
C VAL A 23 -5.22 -5.35 -19.53
N SER A 24 -6.28 -4.65 -19.99
CA SER A 24 -7.01 -3.69 -19.15
C SER A 24 -7.63 -4.42 -17.95
N THR A 25 -7.25 -3.96 -16.75
CA THR A 25 -7.57 -4.65 -15.50
C THR A 25 -8.29 -3.71 -14.55
N LYS A 26 -9.51 -4.09 -14.15
CA LYS A 26 -10.25 -3.37 -13.10
C LYS A 26 -9.89 -3.94 -11.73
N LEU A 27 -9.46 -3.07 -10.82
CA LEU A 27 -9.26 -3.46 -9.42
C LEU A 27 -10.63 -3.60 -8.73
N LYS A 28 -10.95 -4.81 -8.31
CA LYS A 28 -12.12 -5.16 -7.51
C LYS A 28 -11.61 -5.54 -6.12
N GLY A 29 -11.50 -4.55 -5.25
CA GLY A 29 -10.76 -4.72 -4.01
C GLY A 29 -11.52 -4.31 -2.77
N VAL A 30 -10.93 -4.67 -1.64
CA VAL A 30 -11.38 -4.30 -0.29
C VAL A 30 -10.20 -3.73 0.50
N CYS A 31 -10.51 -2.93 1.52
CA CYS A 31 -9.55 -2.60 2.56
C CYS A 31 -9.53 -3.73 3.59
N LEU A 32 -8.36 -4.14 4.02
CA LEU A 32 -8.19 -5.04 5.15
C LEU A 32 -7.39 -4.35 6.24
N HIS A 33 -7.60 -4.77 7.48
CA HIS A 33 -6.75 -4.44 8.62
C HIS A 33 -6.00 -5.68 9.08
N GLN A 34 -4.75 -5.52 9.51
CA GLN A 34 -3.95 -6.62 10.04
C GLN A 34 -4.36 -6.90 11.47
N GLU A 35 -5.47 -7.60 11.61
CA GLU A 35 -6.02 -8.01 12.90
C GLU A 35 -6.74 -9.37 12.81
N ALA A 36 -6.77 -10.11 13.91
CA ALA A 36 -7.47 -11.39 14.02
C ALA A 36 -8.07 -11.57 15.43
N GLY A 37 -8.98 -10.67 15.81
CA GLY A 37 -9.69 -10.73 17.09
C GLY A 37 -8.74 -10.81 18.27
N CYS A 38 -8.82 -11.88 19.06
CA CYS A 38 -7.99 -12.06 20.25
C CYS A 38 -6.48 -12.20 19.97
N LEU A 39 -6.07 -12.44 18.72
CA LEU A 39 -4.66 -12.51 18.32
C LEU A 39 -4.08 -11.11 18.00
N GLY A 40 -4.93 -10.07 17.94
CA GLY A 40 -4.49 -8.74 17.54
C GLY A 40 -3.84 -8.77 16.16
N THR A 41 -2.66 -8.17 16.03
CA THR A 41 -1.91 -8.11 14.76
C THR A 41 -1.11 -9.37 14.43
N ALA A 42 -1.06 -10.35 15.33
CA ALA A 42 -0.36 -11.63 15.11
C ALA A 42 -1.20 -12.59 14.24
N VAL A 43 -1.59 -12.13 13.07
CA VAL A 43 -2.40 -12.90 12.13
C VAL A 43 -1.55 -13.97 11.47
N THR A 44 -1.91 -15.24 11.67
CA THR A 44 -1.16 -16.35 11.09
C THR A 44 -1.41 -16.51 9.59
N LYS A 45 -0.51 -17.22 8.91
CA LYS A 45 -0.62 -17.51 7.48
C LYS A 45 -1.92 -18.24 7.13
N GLU A 46 -2.39 -19.14 8.00
CA GLU A 46 -3.62 -19.91 7.80
C GLU A 46 -4.86 -18.99 7.81
N ILE A 47 -4.92 -18.06 8.76
CA ILE A 47 -6.00 -17.07 8.85
C ILE A 47 -6.00 -16.18 7.60
N TRP A 48 -4.83 -15.71 7.16
CA TRP A 48 -4.72 -14.95 5.92
C TRP A 48 -5.17 -15.75 4.71
N ARG A 49 -4.75 -17.01 4.59
CA ARG A 49 -5.16 -17.89 3.49
C ARG A 49 -6.67 -18.08 3.44
N GLU A 50 -7.31 -18.30 4.58
CA GLU A 50 -8.76 -18.44 4.65
C GLU A 50 -9.47 -17.16 4.18
N ARG A 51 -9.09 -16.00 4.73
CA ARG A 51 -9.65 -14.69 4.34
C ARG A 51 -9.49 -14.40 2.86
N LEU A 52 -8.29 -14.59 2.34
CA LEU A 52 -7.99 -14.37 0.92
C LEU A 52 -8.76 -15.34 0.02
N THR A 53 -8.94 -16.59 0.46
CA THR A 53 -9.77 -17.56 -0.27
C THR A 53 -11.23 -17.11 -0.35
N HIS A 54 -11.80 -16.60 0.73
CA HIS A 54 -13.15 -16.05 0.73
C HIS A 54 -13.27 -14.83 -0.21
N LEU A 55 -12.31 -13.92 -0.18
CA LEU A 55 -12.30 -12.77 -1.07
C LEU A 55 -12.19 -13.19 -2.55
N LYS A 56 -11.40 -14.20 -2.88
CA LYS A 56 -11.35 -14.76 -4.25
C LYS A 56 -12.72 -15.29 -4.70
N LYS A 57 -13.41 -16.04 -3.83
CA LYS A 57 -14.75 -16.56 -4.12
C LYS A 57 -15.77 -15.44 -4.38
N LEU A 58 -15.59 -14.27 -3.75
CA LEU A 58 -16.40 -13.07 -3.99
C LEU A 58 -15.97 -12.30 -5.26
N GLY A 59 -14.95 -12.75 -5.97
CA GLY A 59 -14.45 -12.10 -7.19
C GLY A 59 -13.49 -10.94 -6.95
N CYS A 60 -12.97 -10.79 -5.73
CA CYS A 60 -11.94 -9.79 -5.44
C CYS A 60 -10.59 -10.18 -6.08
N ASN A 61 -9.91 -9.17 -6.60
CA ASN A 61 -8.56 -9.31 -7.16
C ASN A 61 -7.56 -8.30 -6.58
N ALA A 62 -7.99 -7.44 -5.66
CA ALA A 62 -7.15 -6.39 -5.09
C ALA A 62 -7.40 -6.21 -3.59
N ILE A 63 -6.37 -5.76 -2.89
CA ILE A 63 -6.42 -5.46 -1.46
C ILE A 63 -5.66 -4.16 -1.19
N ARG A 64 -6.26 -3.29 -0.40
CA ARG A 64 -5.57 -2.18 0.24
C ARG A 64 -5.17 -2.60 1.65
N ALA A 65 -3.86 -2.61 1.93
CA ALA A 65 -3.29 -2.91 3.23
C ALA A 65 -3.44 -1.69 4.15
N ALA A 66 -4.60 -1.56 4.78
CA ALA A 66 -4.98 -0.39 5.57
C ALA A 66 -4.49 -0.54 7.03
N HIS A 67 -3.79 0.41 7.63
CA HIS A 67 -3.10 1.55 7.03
C HIS A 67 -1.64 1.47 7.48
N ASN A 68 -0.99 0.36 7.21
CA ASN A 68 0.39 0.07 7.62
C ASN A 68 0.97 -1.06 6.77
N THR A 69 2.27 -1.23 6.87
CA THR A 69 2.99 -2.32 6.21
C THR A 69 2.58 -3.67 6.79
N TYR A 70 2.18 -4.59 5.92
CA TYR A 70 1.70 -5.91 6.31
C TYR A 70 2.83 -6.95 6.43
N SER A 71 2.50 -8.09 7.05
CA SER A 71 3.45 -9.19 7.22
C SER A 71 3.87 -9.80 5.87
N GLU A 72 5.06 -10.40 5.84
CA GLU A 72 5.57 -11.07 4.64
C GLU A 72 4.69 -12.25 4.23
N GLU A 73 4.14 -13.00 5.21
CA GLU A 73 3.23 -14.12 4.96
C GLU A 73 1.95 -13.69 4.21
N PHE A 74 1.43 -12.50 4.52
CA PHE A 74 0.31 -11.93 3.78
C PHE A 74 0.69 -11.64 2.33
N LEU A 75 1.83 -11.01 2.11
CA LEU A 75 2.31 -10.66 0.77
C LEU A 75 2.68 -11.92 -0.05
N ASP A 76 3.28 -12.95 0.59
CA ASP A 76 3.52 -14.25 -0.03
C ASP A 76 2.23 -14.89 -0.56
N LEU A 77 1.17 -14.83 0.25
CA LEU A 77 -0.14 -15.33 -0.16
C LEU A 77 -0.77 -14.47 -1.28
N CYS A 78 -0.57 -13.16 -1.25
CA CYS A 78 -1.04 -12.29 -2.32
C CYS A 78 -0.33 -12.59 -3.65
N ASP A 79 0.99 -12.84 -3.61
CA ASP A 79 1.75 -13.28 -4.78
C ASP A 79 1.26 -14.65 -5.28
N GLU A 80 1.11 -15.65 -4.38
CA GLU A 80 0.65 -17.00 -4.70
C GLU A 80 -0.78 -17.01 -5.30
N MET A 81 -1.68 -16.24 -4.70
CA MET A 81 -3.10 -16.23 -5.06
C MET A 81 -3.47 -15.21 -6.14
N GLY A 82 -2.51 -14.39 -6.58
CA GLY A 82 -2.71 -13.40 -7.64
C GLY A 82 -3.61 -12.23 -7.23
N PHE A 83 -3.37 -11.62 -6.06
CA PHE A 83 -3.96 -10.35 -5.67
C PHE A 83 -3.07 -9.18 -6.06
N TYR A 84 -3.67 -8.07 -6.43
CA TYR A 84 -2.99 -6.77 -6.52
C TYR A 84 -3.05 -6.07 -5.17
N VAL A 85 -1.92 -5.57 -4.69
CA VAL A 85 -1.83 -4.94 -3.39
C VAL A 85 -1.49 -3.45 -3.53
N TYR A 86 -2.25 -2.64 -2.82
CA TYR A 86 -1.91 -1.27 -2.48
C TYR A 86 -1.33 -1.31 -1.06
N GLU A 87 0.00 -1.24 -0.97
CA GLU A 87 0.75 -1.33 0.28
C GLU A 87 0.95 0.05 0.88
N GLU A 88 0.64 0.21 2.18
CA GLU A 88 0.73 1.48 2.90
C GLU A 88 1.80 1.43 4.00
N CYS A 89 2.51 2.55 4.23
CA CYS A 89 3.48 2.63 5.32
C CYS A 89 2.94 3.33 6.57
N PHE A 90 2.10 4.34 6.43
CA PHE A 90 1.61 5.13 7.56
C PHE A 90 0.12 5.39 7.46
N ASP A 91 -0.53 5.55 8.64
CA ASP A 91 -1.89 6.09 8.73
C ASP A 91 -1.84 7.63 8.75
N LYS A 92 -1.65 8.24 9.91
CA LYS A 92 -1.86 9.68 10.18
C LYS A 92 -0.57 10.52 10.27
N TRP A 93 0.57 10.04 9.82
CA TRP A 93 1.87 10.73 9.96
C TRP A 93 2.14 11.19 11.39
N LYS A 94 2.08 12.53 11.61
CA LYS A 94 2.31 13.16 12.90
C LYS A 94 1.12 13.05 13.85
N GLY A 95 -0.05 12.71 13.33
CA GLY A 95 -1.22 12.38 14.12
C GLY A 95 -1.26 10.93 14.59
N GLY A 96 -2.24 10.62 15.44
CA GLY A 96 -2.45 9.26 15.94
C GLY A 96 -1.29 8.71 16.79
N LEU A 97 -1.26 7.40 16.94
CA LEU A 97 -0.30 6.72 17.83
C LEU A 97 1.14 6.78 17.33
N TYR A 98 1.34 6.80 16.01
CA TYR A 98 2.67 6.83 15.40
C TYR A 98 3.30 8.22 15.40
N GLY A 99 2.52 9.29 15.59
CA GLY A 99 2.97 10.67 15.46
C GLY A 99 4.21 11.03 16.30
N ARG A 100 4.31 10.48 17.50
CA ARG A 100 5.49 10.66 18.38
C ARG A 100 6.79 10.06 17.82
N TYR A 101 6.69 9.17 16.88
CA TYR A 101 7.83 8.47 16.27
C TYR A 101 8.13 8.98 14.85
N PHE A 102 7.15 9.62 14.19
CA PHE A 102 7.20 9.96 12.78
C PHE A 102 8.48 10.72 12.40
N ASP A 103 8.72 11.88 13.02
CA ASP A 103 9.87 12.74 12.65
C ASP A 103 11.22 12.04 12.76
N LYS A 104 11.33 11.05 13.64
CA LYS A 104 12.59 10.32 13.89
C LYS A 104 12.75 9.10 12.99
N ASN A 105 11.65 8.44 12.62
CA ASN A 105 11.70 7.09 12.04
C ASN A 105 11.12 7.00 10.63
N TRP A 106 10.40 8.00 10.13
CA TRP A 106 9.69 7.90 8.84
C TRP A 106 10.60 7.45 7.69
N GLU A 107 11.81 7.94 7.64
CA GLU A 107 12.74 7.64 6.55
C GLU A 107 13.20 6.18 6.58
N SER A 108 13.59 5.70 7.76
CA SER A 108 14.01 4.30 7.94
C SER A 108 12.85 3.32 7.71
N ASP A 109 11.63 3.69 8.11
CA ASP A 109 10.47 2.83 7.98
C ASP A 109 10.01 2.72 6.52
N VAL A 110 9.99 3.84 5.77
CA VAL A 110 9.76 3.82 4.31
C VAL A 110 10.82 2.98 3.60
N GLU A 111 12.09 3.17 3.99
CA GLU A 111 13.19 2.42 3.39
C GLU A 111 13.07 0.92 3.66
N ALA A 112 12.74 0.54 4.89
CA ALA A 112 12.56 -0.86 5.27
C ALA A 112 11.41 -1.50 4.47
N MET A 113 10.23 -0.85 4.39
CA MET A 113 9.10 -1.33 3.61
C MET A 113 9.46 -1.52 2.14
N VAL A 114 9.95 -0.47 1.48
CA VAL A 114 10.20 -0.52 0.04
C VAL A 114 11.31 -1.52 -0.30
N LYS A 115 12.41 -1.55 0.45
CA LYS A 115 13.49 -2.51 0.22
C LYS A 115 13.06 -3.96 0.40
N ARG A 116 12.23 -4.23 1.41
CA ARG A 116 11.68 -5.57 1.66
C ARG A 116 10.78 -6.02 0.49
N ASP A 117 9.90 -5.12 0.03
CA ASP A 117 8.73 -5.53 -0.74
C ASP A 117 8.75 -5.14 -2.23
N ARG A 118 9.70 -4.30 -2.69
CA ARG A 118 9.76 -3.84 -4.10
C ARG A 118 9.88 -4.96 -5.14
N ASN A 119 10.32 -6.15 -4.75
CA ASN A 119 10.43 -7.30 -5.66
C ASN A 119 9.18 -8.19 -5.66
N ARG A 120 8.14 -7.84 -4.89
CA ARG A 120 6.88 -8.60 -4.87
C ARG A 120 6.00 -8.23 -6.05
N ALA A 121 5.55 -9.24 -6.78
CA ALA A 121 4.71 -9.06 -7.95
C ALA A 121 3.30 -8.54 -7.59
N CYS A 122 2.78 -8.85 -6.41
CA CYS A 122 1.46 -8.41 -5.99
C CYS A 122 1.36 -6.89 -5.78
N ILE A 123 2.42 -6.21 -5.35
CA ILE A 123 2.36 -4.78 -5.05
C ILE A 123 2.32 -3.97 -6.34
N VAL A 124 1.28 -3.17 -6.52
CA VAL A 124 1.05 -2.34 -7.71
C VAL A 124 1.01 -0.85 -7.41
N ILE A 125 0.79 -0.45 -6.15
CA ILE A 125 0.72 0.94 -5.70
C ILE A 125 1.40 1.04 -4.33
N TRP A 126 2.18 2.11 -4.13
CA TRP A 126 2.68 2.50 -2.82
C TRP A 126 1.80 3.57 -2.20
N GLY A 127 1.42 3.38 -0.93
CA GLY A 127 0.68 4.33 -0.13
C GLY A 127 1.57 5.02 0.90
N VAL A 128 1.49 6.34 0.99
CA VAL A 128 2.34 7.11 1.90
C VAL A 128 1.56 7.85 2.99
N GLY A 129 0.27 7.58 3.14
CA GLY A 129 -0.55 8.15 4.21
C GLY A 129 -2.04 7.94 4.03
N ASN A 130 -2.77 8.01 5.13
CA ASN A 130 -4.21 7.89 5.18
C ASN A 130 -4.82 8.96 6.09
N GLU A 131 -5.77 9.73 5.54
CA GLU A 131 -6.52 10.76 6.28
C GLU A 131 -5.64 11.64 7.17
N VAL A 132 -4.47 12.02 6.65
CA VAL A 132 -3.47 12.78 7.40
C VAL A 132 -4.03 14.12 7.86
N GLU A 133 -3.48 14.64 8.96
CA GLU A 133 -3.83 15.96 9.45
C GLU A 133 -3.38 17.06 8.48
N ASN A 134 -4.00 18.22 8.60
CA ASN A 134 -3.64 19.42 7.81
C ASN A 134 -3.76 19.26 6.28
N GLN A 135 -4.70 18.41 5.80
CA GLN A 135 -4.97 18.27 4.38
C GLN A 135 -5.29 19.64 3.75
N GLY A 136 -4.63 19.94 2.63
CA GLY A 136 -4.75 21.22 1.93
C GLY A 136 -3.84 22.34 2.44
N GLN A 137 -2.97 22.08 3.42
CA GLN A 137 -1.95 23.03 3.87
C GLN A 137 -0.58 22.75 3.22
N ASP A 138 0.26 23.78 3.14
CA ASP A 138 1.59 23.66 2.54
C ASP A 138 2.50 22.71 3.35
N SER A 139 2.32 22.64 4.67
CA SER A 139 3.02 21.71 5.55
C SER A 139 2.74 20.23 5.20
N MET A 140 1.51 19.91 4.82
CA MET A 140 1.14 18.57 4.36
C MET A 140 1.81 18.24 3.03
N LEU A 141 1.84 19.20 2.09
CA LEU A 141 2.48 19.01 0.78
C LEU A 141 3.98 18.78 0.92
N ALA A 142 4.65 19.45 1.85
CA ALA A 142 6.07 19.24 2.13
C ALA A 142 6.35 17.81 2.61
N ILE A 143 5.56 17.29 3.55
CA ILE A 143 5.70 15.91 4.04
C ILE A 143 5.38 14.91 2.92
N LEU A 144 4.29 15.11 2.18
CA LEU A 144 3.93 14.24 1.07
C LEU A 144 5.03 14.15 0.02
N LYS A 145 5.62 15.31 -0.35
CA LYS A 145 6.75 15.36 -1.27
C LYS A 145 7.94 14.58 -0.74
N GLN A 146 8.30 14.80 0.52
CA GLN A 146 9.43 14.14 1.18
C GLN A 146 9.27 12.61 1.18
N LEU A 147 8.10 12.09 1.57
CA LEU A 147 7.79 10.67 1.55
C LEU A 147 7.82 10.10 0.12
N SER A 148 7.20 10.80 -0.82
CA SER A 148 7.15 10.39 -2.23
C SER A 148 8.53 10.35 -2.87
N ASP A 149 9.37 11.33 -2.61
CA ASP A 149 10.75 11.38 -3.13
C ASP A 149 11.58 10.22 -2.57
N LYS A 150 11.41 9.90 -1.27
CA LYS A 150 12.08 8.74 -0.66
C LYS A 150 11.64 7.44 -1.31
N VAL A 151 10.34 7.20 -1.49
CA VAL A 151 9.85 6.00 -2.18
C VAL A 151 10.39 5.93 -3.60
N ARG A 152 10.30 7.01 -4.39
CA ARG A 152 10.82 7.06 -5.78
C ARG A 152 12.31 6.79 -5.88
N SER A 153 13.09 7.20 -4.89
CA SER A 153 14.54 6.92 -4.86
C SER A 153 14.85 5.43 -4.70
N LEU A 154 13.91 4.65 -4.18
CA LEU A 154 14.05 3.22 -3.90
C LEU A 154 13.32 2.34 -4.94
N ASP A 155 12.19 2.82 -5.44
CA ASP A 155 11.37 2.20 -6.47
C ASP A 155 10.64 3.25 -7.32
N SER A 156 11.07 3.42 -8.55
CA SER A 156 10.49 4.33 -9.53
C SER A 156 9.45 3.64 -10.44
N SER A 157 9.22 2.34 -10.28
CA SER A 157 8.40 1.54 -11.19
C SER A 157 6.90 1.57 -10.86
N ARG A 158 6.52 1.98 -9.65
CA ARG A 158 5.14 1.99 -9.18
C ARG A 158 4.64 3.39 -8.86
N PRO A 159 3.36 3.68 -9.10
CA PRO A 159 2.75 4.94 -8.67
C PRO A 159 2.70 5.02 -7.15
N ILE A 160 2.71 6.26 -6.67
CA ILE A 160 2.58 6.60 -5.26
C ILE A 160 1.27 7.35 -5.07
N THR A 161 0.56 7.05 -4.00
CA THR A 161 -0.68 7.74 -3.65
C THR A 161 -0.82 7.88 -2.13
N TYR A 162 -1.80 8.62 -1.70
CA TYR A 162 -2.25 8.67 -0.32
C TYR A 162 -3.77 8.85 -0.28
N ALA A 163 -4.41 8.36 0.78
CA ALA A 163 -5.85 8.44 0.93
C ALA A 163 -6.25 9.75 1.61
N MET A 164 -7.08 10.54 0.92
CA MET A 164 -7.59 11.81 1.40
C MET A 164 -9.00 11.67 1.99
N ASN A 165 -9.28 12.49 2.99
CA ASN A 165 -10.65 12.69 3.45
C ASN A 165 -11.32 13.75 2.54
N PRO A 166 -12.46 13.44 1.89
CA PRO A 166 -13.12 14.35 0.94
C PRO A 166 -13.69 15.64 1.57
N HIS A 167 -13.80 15.70 2.87
CA HIS A 167 -14.28 16.90 3.58
C HIS A 167 -13.28 18.05 3.60
N PHE A 168 -11.99 17.79 3.36
CA PHE A 168 -10.96 18.82 3.27
C PHE A 168 -10.84 19.30 1.82
N LYS A 169 -11.69 20.26 1.45
CA LYS A 169 -11.67 20.88 0.13
C LYS A 169 -10.40 21.70 -0.11
N ARG A 170 -9.76 21.45 -1.25
CA ARG A 170 -8.79 22.27 -1.98
C ARG A 170 -7.29 21.98 -1.78
N ARG A 171 -6.60 21.86 -2.88
CA ARG A 171 -5.16 21.84 -3.22
C ARG A 171 -4.46 20.48 -3.38
N ALA A 172 -4.93 19.39 -2.83
CA ALA A 172 -4.18 18.14 -2.88
C ALA A 172 -4.43 17.26 -4.12
N MET A 173 -5.14 17.75 -5.14
CA MET A 173 -5.46 16.96 -6.34
C MET A 173 -4.47 17.13 -7.52
N LEU A 174 -3.34 17.80 -7.32
CA LEU A 174 -2.44 18.17 -8.42
C LEU A 174 -0.97 17.81 -8.11
N ILE A 175 -0.71 16.59 -7.70
CA ILE A 175 0.66 16.06 -7.66
C ILE A 175 0.77 14.83 -8.56
#